data_30c50eb96853f53155b447e7103fee0c
#
_entry.id   30c50eb96853f53155b447e7103fee0c
#
_cell.length_a   1.000
_cell.length_b   1.000
_cell.length_c   1.000
_cell.angle_alpha   90.00
_cell.angle_beta   90.00
_cell.angle_gamma   90.00
#
_symmetry.space_group_name_H-M   'P 1'
#
loop_
_entity.id
_entity.type
_entity.pdbx_description
1 polymer ?
#
loop_
_entity_poly.entity_id
_entity_poly.type
_entity_poly.pdbx_seq_one_letter_code
_entity_poly.pdbx_strand_id
1 'polypeptide(L)'
;LIYLSKAGWAQKLVTSWSFAWKAASRFIAGENIQDAIRVVRELNAKGINATLDQLGEHTSTADEANAAADAIIDVLNEIDKAGVKANVSIKLTQIGMGLDEETCRQNLVRILDQAKKHGNFVRIDIEDTPYTDVTISIYKAMLERGFTTRTVGMAAQSYLYRAEADVRSLLEMGIRFRLVKG
;
A
#
# COMPACT_ATOMS: atom_id res chain seq x y z
N LEU A 1 6.42 -24.87 5.84
CA LEU A 1 5.30 -23.97 5.50
C LEU A 1 5.51 -23.32 4.13
N ILE A 2 6.69 -22.73 3.82
CA ILE A 2 6.98 -22.06 2.54
C ILE A 2 6.82 -23.00 1.33
N TYR A 3 7.17 -24.29 1.46
CA TYR A 3 6.99 -25.27 0.38
C TYR A 3 5.50 -25.52 0.06
N LEU A 4 4.65 -25.60 1.08
CA LEU A 4 3.20 -25.80 0.91
C LEU A 4 2.50 -24.58 0.31
N SER A 5 2.97 -23.36 0.61
CA SER A 5 2.39 -22.13 0.05
C SER A 5 2.65 -21.95 -1.45
N LYS A 6 3.69 -22.61 -1.99
CA LYS A 6 4.02 -22.60 -3.43
C LYS A 6 3.46 -23.79 -4.21
N ALA A 7 2.87 -24.77 -3.54
CA ALA A 7 2.33 -25.98 -4.17
C ALA A 7 0.91 -25.71 -4.71
N GLY A 8 0.72 -25.68 -6.03
CA GLY A 8 -0.56 -25.36 -6.68
C GLY A 8 -1.73 -26.28 -6.27
N TRP A 9 -1.46 -27.53 -5.85
CA TRP A 9 -2.48 -28.42 -5.31
C TRP A 9 -2.93 -28.00 -3.91
N ALA A 10 -2.01 -27.48 -3.07
CA ALA A 10 -2.32 -27.01 -1.73
C ALA A 10 -3.09 -25.68 -1.78
N GLN A 11 -2.76 -24.80 -2.73
CA GLN A 11 -3.53 -23.57 -2.99
C GLN A 11 -4.97 -23.90 -3.42
N LYS A 12 -5.15 -24.85 -4.37
CA LYS A 12 -6.48 -25.30 -4.80
C LYS A 12 -7.29 -25.94 -3.65
N LEU A 13 -6.64 -26.68 -2.76
CA LEU A 13 -7.30 -27.32 -1.61
C LEU A 13 -7.77 -26.25 -0.60
N VAL A 14 -6.94 -25.26 -0.32
CA VAL A 14 -7.26 -24.16 0.63
C VAL A 14 -8.35 -23.25 0.05
N THR A 15 -8.30 -22.93 -1.25
CA THR A 15 -9.30 -22.08 -1.90
C THR A 15 -10.64 -22.77 -2.13
N SER A 16 -10.68 -24.13 -2.16
CA SER A 16 -11.93 -24.89 -2.29
C SER A 16 -12.67 -25.10 -0.96
N TRP A 17 -12.07 -24.79 0.18
CA TRP A 17 -12.70 -24.93 1.48
C TRP A 17 -13.51 -23.68 1.85
N SER A 18 -14.82 -23.81 1.95
CA SER A 18 -15.74 -22.74 2.35
C SER A 18 -15.35 -22.09 3.70
N PHE A 19 -14.72 -22.84 4.60
CA PHE A 19 -14.23 -22.35 5.88
C PHE A 19 -12.99 -21.43 5.72
N ALA A 20 -12.04 -21.80 4.84
CA ALA A 20 -10.86 -20.97 4.56
C ALA A 20 -11.25 -19.65 3.91
N TRP A 21 -12.22 -19.68 2.97
CA TRP A 21 -12.83 -18.48 2.38
C TRP A 21 -13.51 -17.60 3.43
N LYS A 22 -14.28 -18.19 4.34
CA LYS A 22 -14.94 -17.45 5.43
C LYS A 22 -13.96 -16.81 6.41
N ALA A 23 -12.79 -17.40 6.61
CA ALA A 23 -11.71 -16.79 7.39
C ALA A 23 -11.01 -15.67 6.62
N ALA A 24 -10.68 -15.89 5.33
CA ALA A 24 -10.04 -14.92 4.45
C ALA A 24 -10.95 -13.71 4.18
N SER A 25 -12.26 -13.91 4.01
CA SER A 25 -13.25 -12.85 3.76
C SER A 25 -13.38 -11.82 4.90
N ARG A 26 -12.80 -12.11 6.07
CA ARG A 26 -12.68 -11.12 7.16
C ARG A 26 -11.61 -10.06 6.87
N PHE A 27 -10.65 -10.37 6.00
CA PHE A 27 -9.49 -9.53 5.70
C PHE A 27 -9.46 -9.05 4.26
N ILE A 28 -10.20 -9.71 3.36
CA ILE A 28 -10.31 -9.37 1.95
C ILE A 28 -11.67 -8.69 1.74
N ALA A 29 -11.63 -7.40 1.40
CA ALA A 29 -12.84 -6.60 1.21
C ALA A 29 -13.65 -6.99 -0.04
N GLY A 30 -13.04 -7.71 -0.99
CA GLY A 30 -13.63 -8.18 -2.24
C GLY A 30 -12.59 -8.33 -3.34
N GLU A 31 -13.05 -8.77 -4.50
CA GLU A 31 -12.20 -8.96 -5.69
C GLU A 31 -12.18 -7.72 -6.59
N ASN A 32 -13.07 -6.76 -6.33
CA ASN A 32 -13.17 -5.54 -7.10
C ASN A 32 -13.34 -4.30 -6.20
N ILE A 33 -13.12 -3.14 -6.79
CA ILE A 33 -13.13 -1.86 -6.07
C ILE A 33 -14.51 -1.53 -5.46
N GLN A 34 -15.61 -1.95 -6.09
CA GLN A 34 -16.96 -1.65 -5.60
C GLN A 34 -17.28 -2.45 -4.33
N ASP A 35 -16.78 -3.67 -4.22
CA ASP A 35 -16.86 -4.46 -3.00
C ASP A 35 -16.08 -3.80 -1.88
N ALA A 36 -14.86 -3.32 -2.16
CA ALA A 36 -14.05 -2.61 -1.18
C ALA A 36 -14.75 -1.35 -0.68
N ILE A 37 -15.31 -0.54 -1.57
CA ILE A 37 -16.08 0.67 -1.20
C ILE A 37 -17.30 0.33 -0.35
N ARG A 38 -18.02 -0.75 -0.66
CA ARG A 38 -19.16 -1.22 0.14
C ARG A 38 -18.71 -1.55 1.57
N VAL A 39 -17.65 -2.34 1.72
CA VAL A 39 -17.09 -2.71 3.03
C VAL A 39 -16.62 -1.48 3.82
N VAL A 40 -15.97 -0.52 3.14
CA VAL A 40 -15.55 0.74 3.78
C VAL A 40 -16.74 1.52 4.29
N ARG A 41 -17.85 1.60 3.54
CA ARG A 41 -19.09 2.26 4.01
C ARG A 41 -19.63 1.61 5.28
N GLU A 42 -19.66 0.27 5.33
CA GLU A 42 -20.11 -0.48 6.52
C GLU A 42 -19.22 -0.21 7.75
N LEU A 43 -17.88 -0.08 7.55
CA LEU A 43 -16.93 0.30 8.60
C LEU A 43 -17.13 1.76 9.03
N ASN A 44 -17.28 2.67 8.08
CA ASN A 44 -17.49 4.08 8.36
C ASN A 44 -18.80 4.33 9.14
N ALA A 45 -19.86 3.57 8.86
CA ALA A 45 -21.12 3.62 9.62
C ALA A 45 -20.92 3.23 11.10
N LYS A 46 -19.86 2.47 11.42
CA LYS A 46 -19.45 2.09 12.77
C LYS A 46 -18.40 3.05 13.37
N GLY A 47 -18.10 4.15 12.69
CA GLY A 47 -17.06 5.12 13.10
C GLY A 47 -15.62 4.66 12.85
N ILE A 48 -15.41 3.60 12.04
CA ILE A 48 -14.10 3.04 11.74
C ILE A 48 -13.63 3.54 10.36
N ASN A 49 -12.46 4.17 10.31
CA ASN A 49 -11.80 4.53 9.05
C ASN A 49 -11.02 3.31 8.52
N ALA A 50 -10.85 3.23 7.20
CA ALA A 50 -10.16 2.12 6.56
C ALA A 50 -8.87 2.56 5.84
N THR A 51 -7.97 1.62 5.64
CA THR A 51 -6.88 1.72 4.67
C THR A 51 -7.10 0.60 3.64
N LEU A 52 -7.11 0.95 2.37
CA LEU A 52 -7.18 -0.01 1.28
C LEU A 52 -5.77 -0.30 0.77
N ASP A 53 -5.50 -1.58 0.55
CA ASP A 53 -4.28 -2.08 -0.07
C ASP A 53 -4.69 -2.96 -1.25
N GLN A 54 -4.21 -2.63 -2.44
CA GLN A 54 -4.40 -3.45 -3.62
C GLN A 54 -3.32 -4.53 -3.65
N LEU A 55 -3.74 -5.78 -3.58
CA LEU A 55 -2.82 -6.90 -3.60
C LEU A 55 -2.03 -6.94 -4.91
N GLY A 56 -0.72 -7.01 -4.80
CA GLY A 56 0.25 -7.10 -5.89
C GLY A 56 1.64 -6.74 -5.38
N GLU A 57 2.64 -7.45 -5.84
CA GLU A 57 4.04 -7.23 -5.50
C GLU A 57 4.90 -7.58 -6.72
N HIS A 58 6.10 -6.96 -6.82
CA HIS A 58 7.13 -7.33 -7.80
C HIS A 58 6.65 -7.39 -9.26
N THR A 59 6.29 -6.24 -9.80
CA THR A 59 6.04 -6.11 -11.25
C THR A 59 7.30 -6.44 -12.05
N SER A 60 7.12 -7.11 -13.18
CA SER A 60 8.20 -7.62 -14.02
C SER A 60 8.47 -6.75 -15.24
N THR A 61 7.55 -5.84 -15.57
CA THR A 61 7.65 -4.93 -16.70
C THR A 61 7.18 -3.51 -16.32
N ALA A 62 7.63 -2.51 -17.08
CA ALA A 62 7.20 -1.14 -16.90
C ALA A 62 5.68 -0.99 -17.14
N ASP A 63 5.12 -1.73 -18.08
CA ASP A 63 3.68 -1.72 -18.36
C ASP A 63 2.87 -2.25 -17.18
N GLU A 64 3.32 -3.33 -16.53
CA GLU A 64 2.70 -3.85 -15.31
C GLU A 64 2.79 -2.82 -14.17
N ALA A 65 3.94 -2.17 -13.98
CA ALA A 65 4.13 -1.15 -12.97
C ALA A 65 3.24 0.08 -13.20
N ASN A 66 3.09 0.51 -14.46
CA ASN A 66 2.20 1.60 -14.86
C ASN A 66 0.73 1.22 -14.63
N ALA A 67 0.32 0.02 -15.02
CA ALA A 67 -1.03 -0.48 -14.80
C ALA A 67 -1.38 -0.59 -13.31
N ALA A 68 -0.42 -1.01 -12.47
CA ALA A 68 -0.60 -1.03 -11.03
C ALA A 68 -0.77 0.38 -10.45
N ALA A 69 0.01 1.36 -10.93
CA ALA A 69 -0.16 2.75 -10.54
C ALA A 69 -1.53 3.31 -10.95
N ASP A 70 -1.99 3.01 -12.17
CA ASP A 70 -3.32 3.41 -12.66
C ASP A 70 -4.43 2.82 -11.80
N ALA A 71 -4.33 1.55 -11.44
CA ALA A 71 -5.30 0.91 -10.57
C ALA A 71 -5.35 1.53 -9.15
N ILE A 72 -4.21 1.94 -8.58
CA ILE A 72 -4.17 2.67 -7.30
C ILE A 72 -4.83 4.06 -7.44
N ILE A 73 -4.61 4.74 -8.57
CA ILE A 73 -5.25 6.02 -8.90
C ILE A 73 -6.77 5.84 -8.99
N ASP A 74 -7.24 4.75 -9.59
CA ASP A 74 -8.67 4.43 -9.67
C ASP A 74 -9.27 4.18 -8.28
N VAL A 75 -8.54 3.53 -7.37
CA VAL A 75 -8.97 3.38 -5.97
C VAL A 75 -9.15 4.74 -5.30
N LEU A 76 -8.20 5.67 -5.47
CA LEU A 76 -8.29 7.02 -4.92
C LEU A 76 -9.50 7.79 -5.48
N ASN A 77 -9.75 7.66 -6.79
CA ASN A 77 -10.91 8.27 -7.45
C ASN A 77 -12.23 7.72 -6.91
N GLU A 78 -12.35 6.41 -6.74
CA GLU A 78 -13.57 5.79 -6.22
C GLU A 78 -13.79 6.09 -4.74
N ILE A 79 -12.74 6.22 -3.92
CA ILE A 79 -12.84 6.69 -2.53
C ILE A 79 -13.47 8.09 -2.48
N ASP A 80 -12.95 9.02 -3.29
CA ASP A 80 -13.44 10.40 -3.36
C ASP A 80 -14.89 10.47 -3.86
N LYS A 81 -15.15 9.83 -5.00
CA LYS A 81 -16.50 9.76 -5.59
C LYS A 81 -17.55 9.14 -4.64
N ALA A 82 -17.15 8.14 -3.88
CA ALA A 82 -18.03 7.48 -2.91
C ALA A 82 -18.20 8.27 -1.60
N GLY A 83 -17.36 9.27 -1.34
CA GLY A 83 -17.34 10.07 -0.12
C GLY A 83 -17.03 9.25 1.14
N VAL A 84 -16.28 8.15 0.99
CA VAL A 84 -15.95 7.26 2.12
C VAL A 84 -14.65 7.68 2.80
N LYS A 85 -14.53 7.36 4.10
CA LYS A 85 -13.33 7.66 4.89
C LYS A 85 -12.35 6.49 4.80
N ALA A 86 -11.54 6.51 3.74
CA ALA A 86 -10.44 5.58 3.53
C ALA A 86 -9.22 6.29 2.95
N ASN A 87 -8.05 5.67 3.13
CA ASN A 87 -6.82 6.01 2.43
C ASN A 87 -6.23 4.76 1.77
N VAL A 88 -5.13 4.90 1.06
CA VAL A 88 -4.45 3.76 0.42
C VAL A 88 -3.10 3.48 1.06
N SER A 89 -2.71 2.21 1.09
CA SER A 89 -1.35 1.72 1.36
C SER A 89 -0.80 1.12 0.08
N ILE A 90 0.48 1.34 -0.20
CA ILE A 90 1.14 0.88 -1.43
C ILE A 90 2.51 0.29 -1.12
N LYS A 91 2.97 -0.60 -2.01
CA LYS A 91 4.34 -1.11 -2.03
C LYS A 91 5.07 -0.55 -3.24
N LEU A 92 6.30 -0.08 -3.05
CA LEU A 92 7.05 0.50 -4.15
C LEU A 92 7.45 -0.53 -5.20
N THR A 93 7.64 -1.81 -4.82
CA THR A 93 7.92 -2.89 -5.77
C THR A 93 6.74 -3.15 -6.72
N GLN A 94 5.52 -2.87 -6.29
CA GLN A 94 4.32 -2.96 -7.12
C GLN A 94 4.30 -1.92 -8.24
N ILE A 95 4.88 -0.75 -8.01
CA ILE A 95 4.89 0.37 -8.97
C ILE A 95 6.24 0.58 -9.65
N GLY A 96 7.12 -0.44 -9.61
CA GLY A 96 8.32 -0.53 -10.43
C GLY A 96 9.66 -0.43 -9.72
N MET A 97 9.73 -0.36 -8.38
CA MET A 97 11.01 -0.22 -7.65
C MET A 97 11.98 -1.38 -7.90
N GLY A 98 11.47 -2.59 -8.16
CA GLY A 98 12.30 -3.76 -8.48
C GLY A 98 12.84 -3.77 -9.91
N LEU A 99 12.34 -2.89 -10.77
CA LEU A 99 12.72 -2.78 -12.19
C LEU A 99 13.68 -1.61 -12.39
N ASP A 100 13.22 -0.42 -12.04
CA ASP A 100 13.88 0.84 -12.29
C ASP A 100 13.34 1.90 -11.32
N GLU A 101 14.25 2.57 -10.62
CA GLU A 101 13.90 3.57 -9.62
C GLU A 101 13.17 4.77 -10.22
N GLU A 102 13.51 5.18 -11.44
CA GLU A 102 12.88 6.33 -12.09
C GLU A 102 11.42 6.02 -12.45
N THR A 103 11.13 4.85 -12.99
CA THR A 103 9.76 4.38 -13.22
C THR A 103 8.93 4.39 -11.93
N CYS A 104 9.51 3.88 -10.83
CA CYS A 104 8.87 3.91 -9.53
C CYS A 104 8.57 5.35 -9.06
N ARG A 105 9.53 6.26 -9.18
CA ARG A 105 9.38 7.68 -8.80
C ARG A 105 8.29 8.38 -9.61
N GLN A 106 8.24 8.15 -10.92
CA GLN A 106 7.22 8.72 -11.80
C GLN A 106 5.83 8.22 -11.43
N ASN A 107 5.67 6.92 -11.24
CA ASN A 107 4.42 6.32 -10.80
C ASN A 107 3.98 6.82 -9.43
N LEU A 108 4.91 6.93 -8.48
CA LEU A 108 4.60 7.47 -7.16
C LEU A 108 4.13 8.93 -7.23
N VAL A 109 4.78 9.76 -8.05
CA VAL A 109 4.34 11.16 -8.26
C VAL A 109 2.92 11.22 -8.78
N ARG A 110 2.56 10.41 -9.79
CA ARG A 110 1.19 10.34 -10.35
C ARG A 110 0.17 9.99 -9.27
N ILE A 111 0.47 8.99 -8.44
CA ILE A 111 -0.39 8.56 -7.33
C ILE A 111 -0.54 9.69 -6.29
N LEU A 112 0.56 10.32 -5.90
CA LEU A 112 0.56 11.40 -4.90
C LEU A 112 -0.14 12.68 -5.39
N ASP A 113 -0.01 13.02 -6.67
CA ASP A 113 -0.75 14.13 -7.27
C ASP A 113 -2.26 13.87 -7.22
N GLN A 114 -2.70 12.65 -7.51
CA GLN A 114 -4.12 12.30 -7.41
C GLN A 114 -4.60 12.30 -5.95
N ALA A 115 -3.81 11.77 -5.02
CA ALA A 115 -4.12 11.84 -3.59
C ALA A 115 -4.23 13.30 -3.10
N LYS A 116 -3.29 14.15 -3.49
CA LYS A 116 -3.31 15.59 -3.17
C LYS A 116 -4.55 16.29 -3.71
N LYS A 117 -4.94 16.00 -4.95
CA LYS A 117 -6.15 16.54 -5.60
C LYS A 117 -7.42 16.22 -4.81
N HIS A 118 -7.53 15.01 -4.27
CA HIS A 118 -8.67 14.54 -3.46
C HIS A 118 -8.54 14.82 -1.96
N GLY A 119 -7.46 15.49 -1.51
CA GLY A 119 -7.19 15.68 -0.09
C GLY A 119 -6.99 14.36 0.67
N ASN A 120 -6.57 13.31 -0.02
CA ASN A 120 -6.36 11.98 0.52
C ASN A 120 -4.90 11.73 0.91
N PHE A 121 -4.63 10.56 1.48
CA PHE A 121 -3.36 10.18 2.04
C PHE A 121 -2.89 8.82 1.50
N VAL A 122 -1.61 8.73 1.14
CA VAL A 122 -0.95 7.51 0.69
C VAL A 122 0.07 7.07 1.73
N ARG A 123 0.05 5.81 2.10
CA ARG A 123 1.07 5.20 2.95
C ARG A 123 1.97 4.31 2.12
N ILE A 124 3.27 4.56 2.21
CA ILE A 124 4.29 3.68 1.64
C ILE A 124 4.66 2.64 2.69
N ASP A 125 4.45 1.38 2.38
CA ASP A 125 4.87 0.28 3.24
C ASP A 125 6.35 -0.04 3.01
N ILE A 126 7.08 -0.34 4.08
CA ILE A 126 8.45 -0.88 3.99
C ILE A 126 8.31 -2.37 3.69
N GLU A 127 9.05 -2.81 2.71
CA GLU A 127 9.12 -4.18 2.25
C GLU A 127 10.40 -4.86 2.77
N ASP A 128 10.98 -5.78 2.01
CA ASP A 128 12.18 -6.52 2.39
C ASP A 128 13.40 -5.61 2.64
N THR A 129 14.31 -6.07 3.47
CA THR A 129 15.52 -5.33 3.90
C THR A 129 16.29 -4.66 2.75
N PRO A 130 16.50 -5.28 1.56
CA PRO A 130 17.20 -4.64 0.45
C PRO A 130 16.52 -3.35 -0.05
N TYR A 131 15.22 -3.21 0.15
CA TYR A 131 14.45 -2.05 -0.33
C TYR A 131 14.28 -0.95 0.72
N THR A 132 14.68 -1.17 1.98
CA THR A 132 14.44 -0.20 3.07
C THR A 132 15.08 1.15 2.81
N ASP A 133 16.36 1.19 2.44
CA ASP A 133 17.09 2.45 2.23
C ASP A 133 16.56 3.22 1.01
N VAL A 134 16.30 2.53 -0.08
CA VAL A 134 15.76 3.16 -1.29
C VAL A 134 14.33 3.66 -1.06
N THR A 135 13.51 2.95 -0.29
CA THR A 135 12.17 3.40 0.10
C THR A 135 12.23 4.70 0.90
N ILE A 136 13.12 4.78 1.88
CA ILE A 136 13.34 6.01 2.68
C ILE A 136 13.85 7.15 1.79
N SER A 137 14.77 6.86 0.86
CA SER A 137 15.30 7.83 -0.11
C SER A 137 14.19 8.39 -1.01
N ILE A 138 13.38 7.52 -1.60
CA ILE A 138 12.24 7.92 -2.45
C ILE A 138 11.24 8.75 -1.66
N TYR A 139 10.91 8.36 -0.43
CA TYR A 139 10.01 9.13 0.42
C TYR A 139 10.53 10.55 0.68
N LYS A 140 11.81 10.69 1.05
CA LYS A 140 12.46 11.99 1.25
C LYS A 140 12.40 12.85 -0.02
N ALA A 141 12.70 12.26 -1.18
CA ALA A 141 12.61 12.94 -2.46
C ALA A 141 11.19 13.43 -2.79
N MET A 142 10.15 12.73 -2.35
CA MET A 142 8.76 13.21 -2.52
C MET A 142 8.50 14.45 -1.65
N LEU A 143 9.02 14.49 -0.42
CA LEU A 143 8.92 15.70 0.42
C LEU A 143 9.65 16.90 -0.20
N GLU A 144 10.85 16.69 -0.75
CA GLU A 144 11.62 17.71 -1.46
C GLU A 144 10.90 18.24 -2.70
N ARG A 145 10.09 17.42 -3.37
CA ARG A 145 9.21 17.82 -4.48
C ARG A 145 7.96 18.60 -4.05
N GLY A 146 7.76 18.80 -2.75
CA GLY A 146 6.66 19.60 -2.21
C GLY A 146 5.41 18.81 -1.84
N PHE A 147 5.47 17.47 -1.82
CA PHE A 147 4.45 16.69 -1.14
C PHE A 147 4.61 16.84 0.37
N THR A 148 3.51 16.84 1.08
CA THR A 148 3.53 17.06 2.53
C THR A 148 3.21 15.78 3.28
N THR A 149 3.52 15.78 4.57
CA THR A 149 3.15 14.69 5.49
C THR A 149 1.62 14.52 5.65
N ARG A 150 0.82 15.43 5.08
CA ARG A 150 -0.64 15.27 4.97
C ARG A 150 -1.04 14.37 3.80
N THR A 151 -0.18 14.30 2.75
CA THR A 151 -0.45 13.53 1.52
C THR A 151 0.25 12.18 1.54
N VAL A 152 1.46 12.11 2.12
CA VAL A 152 2.27 10.88 2.12
C VAL A 152 2.86 10.60 3.50
N GLY A 153 2.93 9.33 3.86
CA GLY A 153 3.60 8.83 5.06
C GLY A 153 4.14 7.43 4.85
N MET A 154 4.77 6.88 5.88
CA MET A 154 5.40 5.55 5.81
C MET A 154 4.85 4.60 6.87
N ALA A 155 5.01 3.30 6.63
CA ALA A 155 5.00 2.28 7.69
C ALA A 155 6.44 1.88 8.02
N ALA A 156 6.68 1.42 9.25
CA ALA A 156 7.94 0.80 9.65
C ALA A 156 7.67 -0.52 10.36
N GLN A 157 8.55 -1.48 10.14
CA GLN A 157 8.48 -2.81 10.71
C GLN A 157 9.34 -2.87 11.98
N SER A 158 8.71 -3.02 13.14
CA SER A 158 9.38 -2.94 14.44
C SER A 158 10.37 -4.08 14.72
N TYR A 159 10.28 -5.19 13.99
CA TYR A 159 11.20 -6.32 14.17
C TYR A 159 12.60 -6.08 13.57
N LEU A 160 12.76 -5.08 12.71
CA LEU A 160 14.06 -4.74 12.12
C LEU A 160 14.96 -4.08 13.18
N TYR A 161 16.18 -4.55 13.33
CA TYR A 161 17.15 -3.97 14.27
C TYR A 161 17.41 -2.47 14.07
N ARG A 162 17.26 -2.00 12.82
CA ARG A 162 17.44 -0.59 12.46
C ARG A 162 16.20 0.28 12.68
N ALA A 163 15.04 -0.34 12.96
CA ALA A 163 13.75 0.35 12.97
C ALA A 163 13.72 1.55 13.93
N GLU A 164 14.32 1.45 15.10
CA GLU A 164 14.36 2.55 16.06
C GLU A 164 15.14 3.77 15.51
N ALA A 165 16.31 3.55 14.91
CA ALA A 165 17.11 4.62 14.34
C ALA A 165 16.42 5.28 13.14
N ASP A 166 15.85 4.48 12.24
CA ASP A 166 15.09 4.95 11.07
C ASP A 166 13.88 5.78 11.52
N VAL A 167 13.09 5.27 12.47
CA VAL A 167 11.91 5.97 13.00
C VAL A 167 12.29 7.29 13.65
N ARG A 168 13.36 7.35 14.47
CA ARG A 168 13.82 8.59 15.10
C ARG A 168 14.19 9.64 14.05
N SER A 169 15.01 9.26 13.06
CA SER A 169 15.41 10.15 11.96
C SER A 169 14.21 10.70 11.17
N LEU A 170 13.21 9.86 10.93
CA LEU A 170 12.04 10.25 10.17
C LEU A 170 11.04 11.08 10.99
N LEU A 171 10.94 10.86 12.30
CA LEU A 171 10.11 11.67 13.21
C LEU A 171 10.61 13.12 13.33
N GLU A 172 11.93 13.35 13.26
CA GLU A 172 12.51 14.69 13.21
C GLU A 172 12.02 15.50 12.01
N MET A 173 11.61 14.83 10.93
CA MET A 173 10.99 15.44 9.75
C MET A 173 9.48 15.63 9.88
N GLY A 174 8.88 15.31 11.01
CA GLY A 174 7.43 15.46 11.27
C GLY A 174 6.56 14.53 10.46
N ILE A 175 7.03 13.35 10.08
CA ILE A 175 6.28 12.42 9.23
C ILE A 175 5.13 11.72 9.94
N ARG A 176 4.12 11.29 9.16
CA ARG A 176 3.06 10.40 9.66
C ARG A 176 3.50 8.96 9.53
N PHE A 177 3.52 8.27 10.65
CA PHE A 177 4.05 6.92 10.77
C PHE A 177 2.98 5.89 11.15
N ARG A 178 3.12 4.68 10.62
CA ARG A 178 2.44 3.48 11.12
C ARG A 178 3.53 2.47 11.53
N LEU A 179 3.66 2.21 12.83
CA LEU A 179 4.54 1.16 13.32
C LEU A 179 3.77 -0.16 13.27
N VAL A 180 4.30 -1.14 12.55
CA VAL A 180 3.77 -2.49 12.43
C VAL A 180 4.77 -3.49 12.98
N LYS A 181 4.30 -4.69 13.27
CA LYS A 181 5.18 -5.75 13.80
C LYS A 181 6.26 -6.12 12.76
N GLY A 182 5.84 -6.32 11.53
CA GLY A 182 6.64 -6.80 10.42
C GLY A 182 5.99 -7.94 9.71
#